data_0879caf0062a25db08bb3b1bf2d3c91f
#
_entry.id   0879caf0062a25db08bb3b1bf2d3c91f
#
_cell.length_a   1.000
_cell.length_b   1.000
_cell.length_c   1.000
_cell.angle_alpha   90.00
_cell.angle_beta   90.00
_cell.angle_gamma   90.00
#
_symmetry.space_group_name_H-M   'P 1'
#
loop_
_entity.id
_entity.type
_entity.pdbx_description
1 polymer ?
#
loop_
_entity_poly.entity_id
_entity_poly.type
_entity_poly.pdbx_seq_one_letter_code
_entity_poly.pdbx_strand_id
1 'polypeptide(L)'
;VKENFEDIFKKVDVLVAPSMPCVAPKIGESEKSPMFGELMDLLAEPSAIAGLPGISIPCGFSDNLPVGIQFIGKFDDEKIVLDVANYFQKETDFHSFPPEL
;
A
#
# COMPACT_ATOMS: atom_id res chain seq x y z
N VAL A 1 18.49 -4.12 2.30
CA VAL A 1 17.04 -3.88 2.37
C VAL A 1 16.33 -5.03 3.06
N LYS A 2 16.60 -6.27 2.62
CA LYS A 2 15.95 -7.45 3.20
C LYS A 2 16.30 -7.62 4.69
N GLU A 3 17.56 -7.42 5.05
CA GLU A 3 18.02 -7.55 6.44
C GLU A 3 17.36 -6.53 7.37
N ASN A 4 17.13 -5.31 6.88
CA ASN A 4 16.44 -4.28 7.65
C ASN A 4 15.01 -4.69 7.96
N PHE A 5 14.31 -5.31 7.00
CA PHE A 5 12.97 -5.83 7.21
C PHE A 5 12.95 -6.99 8.19
N GLU A 6 13.93 -7.89 8.12
CA GLU A 6 14.04 -9.00 9.05
C GLU A 6 14.16 -8.52 10.50
N ASP A 7 14.97 -7.47 10.73
CA ASP A 7 15.10 -6.89 12.06
C ASP A 7 13.80 -6.26 12.56
N ILE A 8 13.09 -5.56 11.68
CA ILE A 8 11.81 -4.94 12.03
C ILE A 8 10.77 -6.01 12.39
N PHE A 9 10.69 -7.10 11.61
CA PHE A 9 9.72 -8.16 11.84
C PHE A 9 10.00 -9.04 13.05
N LYS A 10 11.14 -8.87 13.71
CA LYS A 10 11.35 -9.44 15.04
C LYS A 10 10.52 -8.75 16.12
N LYS A 11 10.09 -7.51 15.85
CA LYS A 11 9.36 -6.68 16.81
C LYS A 11 7.88 -6.53 16.49
N VAL A 12 7.49 -6.69 15.22
CA VAL A 12 6.11 -6.52 14.76
C VAL A 12 5.72 -7.65 13.83
N ASP A 13 4.42 -7.88 13.68
CA ASP A 13 3.90 -8.94 12.82
C ASP A 13 3.58 -8.45 11.42
N VAL A 14 3.23 -7.17 11.28
CA VAL A 14 2.88 -6.56 10.01
C VAL A 14 3.30 -5.10 10.02
N LEU A 15 3.67 -4.58 8.84
CA LEU A 15 3.95 -3.16 8.64
C LEU A 15 2.77 -2.53 7.91
N VAL A 16 2.51 -1.27 8.24
CA VAL A 16 1.43 -0.50 7.64
C VAL A 16 2.00 0.79 7.08
N ALA A 17 1.63 1.12 5.86
CA ALA A 17 2.07 2.36 5.21
C ALA A 17 1.04 2.79 4.17
N PRO A 18 1.04 4.05 3.73
CA PRO A 18 0.28 4.44 2.55
C PRO A 18 0.78 3.66 1.33
N SER A 19 -0.13 3.32 0.42
CA SER A 19 0.26 2.61 -0.80
C SER A 19 0.99 3.54 -1.77
N MET A 20 0.54 4.77 -1.86
CA MET A 20 1.09 5.79 -2.76
C MET A 20 1.19 7.12 -2.01
N PRO A 21 2.08 8.03 -2.43
CA PRO A 21 2.21 9.34 -1.77
C PRO A 21 1.03 10.27 -2.05
N CYS A 22 0.19 9.98 -3.02
CA CYS A 22 -0.97 10.81 -3.37
C CYS A 22 -2.04 9.97 -4.07
N VAL A 23 -3.21 10.59 -4.32
CA VAL A 23 -4.27 9.96 -5.11
C VAL A 23 -3.83 9.82 -6.58
N ALA A 24 -4.60 9.04 -7.35
CA ALA A 24 -4.31 8.84 -8.76
C ALA A 24 -4.25 10.17 -9.51
N PRO A 25 -3.23 10.38 -10.35
CA PRO A 25 -3.13 11.59 -11.14
C PRO A 25 -4.11 11.58 -12.30
N LYS A 26 -4.39 12.77 -12.86
CA LYS A 26 -5.16 12.86 -14.10
C LYS A 26 -4.35 12.27 -15.25
N ILE A 27 -5.05 11.82 -16.28
CA ILE A 27 -4.39 11.27 -17.47
C ILE A 27 -3.46 12.33 -18.05
N GLY A 28 -2.19 11.95 -18.25
CA GLY A 28 -1.16 12.82 -18.83
C GLY A 28 -0.38 13.64 -17.83
N GLU A 29 -0.79 13.73 -16.56
CA GLU A 29 -0.02 14.51 -15.56
C GLU A 29 1.34 13.88 -15.26
N SER A 30 1.46 12.57 -15.32
CA SER A 30 2.73 11.88 -15.08
C SER A 30 3.80 12.25 -16.09
N GLU A 31 3.43 12.74 -17.27
CA GLU A 31 4.36 13.14 -18.31
C GLU A 31 4.98 14.52 -18.03
N LYS A 32 4.39 15.29 -17.12
CA LYS A 32 4.86 16.65 -16.80
C LYS A 32 6.07 16.68 -15.87
N SER A 33 6.38 15.57 -15.21
CA SER A 33 7.51 15.47 -14.29
C SER A 33 8.32 14.21 -14.59
N PRO A 34 9.61 14.31 -14.88
CA PRO A 34 10.45 13.14 -15.14
C PRO A 34 10.57 12.18 -13.97
N MET A 35 10.36 12.67 -12.75
CA MET A 35 10.51 11.86 -11.54
C MET A 35 9.17 11.36 -10.99
N PHE A 36 8.08 11.63 -11.68
CA PHE A 36 6.75 11.31 -11.16
C PHE A 36 6.59 9.82 -10.88
N GLY A 37 7.01 8.96 -11.82
CA GLY A 37 6.92 7.51 -11.64
C GLY A 37 7.73 7.01 -10.45
N GLU A 38 8.92 7.55 -10.25
CA GLU A 38 9.78 7.18 -9.13
C GLU A 38 9.15 7.59 -7.79
N LEU A 39 8.54 8.77 -7.72
CA LEU A 39 7.84 9.21 -6.51
C LEU A 39 6.63 8.33 -6.20
N MET A 40 5.89 7.92 -7.23
CA MET A 40 4.73 7.05 -7.04
C MET A 40 5.12 5.66 -6.55
N ASP A 41 6.29 5.16 -6.94
CA ASP A 41 6.77 3.84 -6.55
C ASP A 41 7.47 3.83 -5.18
N LEU A 42 7.73 4.99 -4.61
CA LEU A 42 8.55 5.15 -3.41
C LEU A 42 8.11 4.26 -2.23
N LEU A 43 6.81 4.09 -2.03
CA LEU A 43 6.26 3.35 -0.91
C LEU A 43 6.02 1.86 -1.21
N ALA A 44 5.91 1.49 -2.47
CA ALA A 44 5.64 0.12 -2.89
C ALA A 44 6.91 -0.67 -3.19
N GLU A 45 7.95 -0.01 -3.69
CA GLU A 45 9.16 -0.65 -4.18
C GLU A 45 9.97 -1.40 -3.11
N PRO A 46 10.16 -0.86 -1.88
CA PRO A 46 10.99 -1.55 -0.89
C PRO A 46 10.52 -2.96 -0.53
N SER A 47 9.22 -3.18 -0.39
CA SER A 47 8.71 -4.52 -0.08
C SER A 47 8.86 -5.48 -1.25
N ALA A 48 8.69 -5.00 -2.48
CA ALA A 48 8.89 -5.79 -3.69
C ALA A 48 10.35 -6.21 -3.85
N ILE A 49 11.29 -5.30 -3.61
CA ILE A 49 12.73 -5.59 -3.68
C ILE A 49 13.12 -6.63 -2.64
N ALA A 50 12.57 -6.52 -1.44
CA ALA A 50 12.84 -7.47 -0.36
C ALA A 50 12.12 -8.82 -0.53
N GLY A 51 11.20 -8.93 -1.47
CA GLY A 51 10.45 -10.17 -1.72
C GLY A 51 9.40 -10.46 -0.67
N LEU A 52 8.82 -9.44 -0.06
CA LEU A 52 7.84 -9.58 1.02
C LEU A 52 6.41 -9.56 0.49
N PRO A 53 5.48 -10.31 1.11
CA PRO A 53 4.08 -10.22 0.74
C PRO A 53 3.49 -8.88 1.16
N GLY A 54 2.66 -8.31 0.31
CA GLY A 54 1.99 -7.06 0.59
C GLY A 54 0.63 -7.00 -0.09
N ILE A 55 -0.27 -6.22 0.48
CA ILE A 55 -1.59 -5.98 -0.08
C ILE A 55 -1.93 -4.50 0.08
N SER A 56 -2.58 -3.94 -0.93
CA SER A 56 -3.07 -2.56 -0.90
C SER A 56 -4.59 -2.58 -0.97
N ILE A 57 -5.24 -1.89 -0.04
CA ILE A 57 -6.70 -1.81 0.02
C ILE A 57 -7.13 -0.36 0.25
N PRO A 58 -8.37 0.01 -0.11
CA PRO A 58 -8.85 1.37 0.15
C PRO A 58 -8.97 1.64 1.65
N CYS A 59 -8.57 2.84 2.07
CA CYS A 59 -8.72 3.27 3.46
C CYS A 59 -9.43 4.61 3.59
N GLY A 60 -9.91 5.19 2.50
CA GLY A 60 -10.60 6.45 2.49
C GLY A 60 -10.58 7.09 1.11
N PHE A 61 -10.95 8.36 1.08
CA PHE A 61 -11.02 9.12 -0.16
C PHE A 61 -10.37 10.48 0.02
N SER A 62 -9.77 10.98 -1.05
CA SER A 62 -9.27 12.34 -1.15
C SER A 62 -9.63 12.87 -2.53
N ASP A 63 -10.27 14.03 -2.61
CA ASP A 63 -10.78 14.61 -3.85
C ASP A 63 -11.67 13.63 -4.63
N ASN A 64 -12.50 12.86 -3.91
CA ASN A 64 -13.40 11.82 -4.44
C ASN A 64 -12.68 10.63 -5.10
N LEU A 65 -11.36 10.52 -4.91
CA LEU A 65 -10.56 9.39 -5.39
C LEU A 65 -10.12 8.52 -4.22
N PRO A 66 -10.04 7.19 -4.41
CA PRO A 66 -9.64 6.31 -3.32
C PRO A 66 -8.18 6.51 -2.93
N VAL A 67 -7.93 6.38 -1.63
CA VAL A 67 -6.59 6.38 -1.04
C VAL A 67 -6.32 4.98 -0.53
N GLY A 68 -5.14 4.45 -0.82
CA GLY A 68 -4.75 3.10 -0.43
C GLY A 68 -3.90 3.05 0.82
N ILE A 69 -4.09 1.99 1.57
CA ILE A 69 -3.21 1.60 2.69
C ILE A 69 -2.61 0.25 2.33
N GLN A 70 -1.33 0.07 2.61
CA GLN A 70 -0.69 -1.23 2.37
C GLN A 70 -0.31 -1.89 3.69
N PHE A 71 -0.49 -3.21 3.71
CA PHE A 71 -0.02 -4.07 4.78
C PHE A 71 1.08 -4.98 4.21
N ILE A 72 2.21 -5.03 4.89
CA ILE A 72 3.39 -5.79 4.46
C ILE A 72 3.70 -6.81 5.54
N GLY A 73 3.80 -8.07 5.17
CA GLY A 73 4.08 -9.19 6.09
C GLY A 73 5.50 -9.69 5.99
N LYS A 74 5.83 -10.63 6.87
CA LYS A 74 7.11 -11.32 6.85
C LYS A 74 7.24 -12.14 5.59
N PHE A 75 8.47 -12.49 5.22
CA PHE A 75 8.73 -13.40 4.11
C PHE A 75 7.90 -14.67 4.28
N ASP A 76 7.20 -15.04 3.22
CA ASP A 76 6.37 -16.25 3.14
C ASP A 76 5.15 -16.26 4.07
N ASP A 77 4.76 -15.15 4.66
CA ASP A 77 3.61 -15.06 5.57
C ASP A 77 2.45 -14.26 4.93
N GLU A 78 1.97 -14.74 3.78
CA GLU A 78 0.84 -14.14 3.08
C GLU A 78 -0.45 -14.20 3.90
N LYS A 79 -0.59 -15.22 4.74
CA LYS A 79 -1.80 -15.41 5.54
C LYS A 79 -2.05 -14.22 6.48
N ILE A 80 -1.02 -13.73 7.17
CA ILE A 80 -1.22 -12.61 8.11
C ILE A 80 -1.62 -11.33 7.37
N VAL A 81 -1.06 -11.12 6.18
CA VAL A 81 -1.39 -9.95 5.36
C VAL A 81 -2.86 -10.00 4.94
N LEU A 82 -3.32 -11.15 4.48
CA LEU A 82 -4.71 -11.33 4.08
C LEU A 82 -5.66 -11.24 5.28
N ASP A 83 -5.29 -11.80 6.43
CA ASP A 83 -6.10 -11.75 7.63
C ASP A 83 -6.29 -10.32 8.14
N VAL A 84 -5.21 -9.53 8.16
CA VAL A 84 -5.25 -8.13 8.60
C VAL A 84 -6.09 -7.30 7.62
N ALA A 85 -5.89 -7.47 6.32
CA ALA A 85 -6.67 -6.77 5.32
C ALA A 85 -8.16 -7.10 5.40
N ASN A 86 -8.48 -8.37 5.59
CA ASN A 86 -9.85 -8.81 5.74
C ASN A 86 -10.50 -8.22 7.00
N TYR A 87 -9.78 -8.19 8.10
CA TYR A 87 -10.26 -7.57 9.33
C TYR A 87 -10.54 -6.07 9.11
N PHE A 88 -9.63 -5.37 8.44
CA PHE A 88 -9.81 -3.95 8.14
C PHE A 88 -11.07 -3.74 7.31
N GLN A 89 -11.31 -4.56 6.30
CA GLN A 89 -12.49 -4.44 5.44
C GLN A 89 -13.79 -4.79 6.16
N LYS A 90 -13.74 -5.63 7.18
CA LYS A 90 -14.92 -5.92 8.01
C LYS A 90 -15.28 -4.76 8.92
N GLU A 91 -14.29 -3.98 9.36
CA GLU A 91 -14.50 -2.84 10.27
C GLU A 91 -14.73 -1.53 9.52
N THR A 92 -14.59 -1.52 8.20
CA THR A 92 -14.75 -0.34 7.36
C THR A 92 -15.57 -0.71 6.12
N ASP A 93 -16.03 0.30 5.39
CA ASP A 93 -16.77 0.08 4.15
C ASP A 93 -16.21 0.87 2.97
N PHE A 94 -14.97 1.37 3.08
CA PHE A 94 -14.33 2.14 2.01
C PHE A 94 -14.22 1.36 0.69
N HIS A 95 -14.04 0.04 0.78
CA HIS A 95 -13.96 -0.83 -0.39
C HIS A 95 -15.28 -1.02 -1.11
N SER A 96 -16.41 -0.66 -0.47
CA SER A 96 -17.76 -0.83 -1.01
C SER A 96 -18.22 0.33 -1.88
N PHE A 97 -17.48 1.43 -1.89
CA PHE A 97 -17.86 2.63 -2.60
C PHE A 97 -16.97 2.85 -3.82
N PRO A 98 -17.54 2.90 -5.05
CA PRO A 98 -16.74 3.25 -6.21
C PRO A 98 -16.37 4.74 -6.17
N PRO A 99 -15.26 5.14 -6.81
CA PRO A 99 -14.90 6.55 -6.86
C PRO A 99 -15.91 7.35 -7.68
N GLU A 100 -16.13 8.59 -7.27
CA GLU A 100 -16.93 9.53 -8.05
C GLU A 100 -16.01 10.24 -9.06
N LEU A 101 -16.33 10.06 -10.33
CA LEU A 101 -15.54 10.62 -11.44
C LEU A 101 -16.21 11.82 -12.08
#